data_9d34c9962f3cdf7b2641fdc2b9b3e4a2
#
_entry.id   9d34c9962f3cdf7b2641fdc2b9b3e4a2
#
_cell.length_a   1.000
_cell.length_b   1.000
_cell.length_c   1.000
_cell.angle_alpha   90.00
_cell.angle_beta   90.00
_cell.angle_gamma   90.00
#
_symmetry.space_group_name_H-M   'P 1'
#
loop_
_entity.id
_entity.type
_entity.pdbx_description
1 polymer ?
#
loop_
_entity_poly.entity_id
_entity_poly.type
_entity_poly.pdbx_seq_one_letter_code
_entity_poly.pdbx_strand_id
1 'polypeptide(L)'
;MIPGDIAAALGVRASGTWRPAPAGVGGAPGTYATSLAFRLADASGRVPGEVAAGLAAALEPVPWISAASITRGGYLTVTVTPEALAGLAVRVPAAGAACADSDALRGTELNAPAAADPASAASWDEARRRLAAEITGRLAAAAGAKVKVKDYSERWCHCGLPALAGAVAFAGPGAVRYALARTQPGRQAAIDAAACARNDLGNPFFAVRYAHAHAASVLRWAADLGLDRGLPETFRPDLLCHPGERELLGVLSWLPERAAAAARRRRPDAFARYLEGLAAAWLGCWERCPALPFGGRSAPTDGPQAAARLWLAAAAQTALRTGIGLLGVAAPERLHAAGSGGLYESPG
;
A
#
# COMPACT_ATOMS: atom_id res chain seq x y z
N MET A 1 -6.32 -8.55 -0.63
CA MET A 1 -5.99 -8.95 -2.01
C MET A 1 -5.37 -10.34 -1.99
N ILE A 2 -4.45 -10.73 -2.85
CA ILE A 2 -4.08 -12.14 -3.08
C ILE A 2 -3.87 -12.97 -1.80
N PRO A 3 -3.10 -12.55 -0.78
CA PRO A 3 -3.00 -13.32 0.47
C PRO A 3 -4.34 -13.56 1.17
N GLY A 4 -5.24 -12.57 1.12
CA GLY A 4 -6.60 -12.70 1.65
C GLY A 4 -7.45 -13.67 0.84
N ASP A 5 -7.32 -13.68 -0.49
CA ASP A 5 -8.03 -14.59 -1.39
C ASP A 5 -7.59 -16.04 -1.15
N ILE A 6 -6.28 -16.28 -0.96
CA ILE A 6 -5.75 -17.62 -0.60
C ILE A 6 -6.30 -18.07 0.76
N ALA A 7 -6.32 -17.15 1.74
CA ALA A 7 -6.89 -17.46 3.06
C ALA A 7 -8.38 -17.81 2.98
N ALA A 8 -9.14 -17.09 2.15
CA ALA A 8 -10.56 -17.37 1.91
C ALA A 8 -10.76 -18.73 1.22
N ALA A 9 -9.92 -19.08 0.23
CA ALA A 9 -9.96 -20.38 -0.43
C ALA A 9 -9.70 -21.54 0.54
N LEU A 10 -8.87 -21.30 1.56
CA LEU A 10 -8.60 -22.27 2.64
C LEU A 10 -9.66 -22.28 3.74
N GLY A 11 -10.69 -21.41 3.67
CA GLY A 11 -11.70 -21.27 4.72
C GLY A 11 -11.15 -20.80 6.07
N VAL A 12 -9.99 -20.14 6.08
CA VAL A 12 -9.28 -19.75 7.32
C VAL A 12 -9.03 -18.26 7.42
N ARG A 13 -8.98 -17.76 8.65
CA ARG A 13 -8.50 -16.42 8.92
C ARG A 13 -6.96 -16.45 9.07
N ALA A 14 -6.25 -16.12 8.00
CA ALA A 14 -4.80 -16.24 7.94
C ALA A 14 -4.06 -14.90 8.11
N SER A 15 -4.65 -13.94 8.82
CA SER A 15 -4.05 -12.63 8.98
C SER A 15 -2.70 -12.68 9.72
N GLY A 16 -1.69 -12.04 9.12
CA GLY A 16 -0.36 -11.88 9.70
C GLY A 16 0.55 -13.10 9.62
N THR A 17 0.14 -14.15 8.92
CA THR A 17 0.97 -15.34 8.66
C THR A 17 1.67 -15.28 7.31
N TRP A 18 1.22 -14.41 6.42
CA TRP A 18 1.74 -14.28 5.07
C TRP A 18 3.01 -13.42 5.00
N ARG A 19 3.96 -13.86 4.19
CA ARG A 19 5.20 -13.15 3.86
C ARG A 19 5.53 -13.34 2.39
N PRO A 20 6.28 -12.41 1.76
CA PRO A 20 6.92 -12.70 0.48
C PRO A 20 7.77 -13.95 0.63
N ALA A 21 7.75 -14.83 -0.36
CA ALA A 21 8.63 -15.99 -0.36
C ALA A 21 10.11 -15.52 -0.35
N PRO A 22 11.00 -16.21 0.40
CA PRO A 22 12.41 -15.85 0.41
C PRO A 22 13.02 -15.90 -1.00
N ALA A 23 13.96 -15.01 -1.28
CA ALA A 23 14.77 -15.08 -2.49
C ALA A 23 15.47 -16.45 -2.56
N GLY A 24 15.33 -17.16 -3.67
CA GLY A 24 15.86 -18.53 -3.86
C GLY A 24 14.84 -19.66 -3.64
N VAL A 25 13.67 -19.40 -3.05
CA VAL A 25 12.58 -20.36 -2.92
C VAL A 25 11.33 -19.80 -3.65
N GLY A 26 11.51 -19.36 -4.89
CA GLY A 26 10.40 -18.80 -5.68
C GLY A 26 9.98 -17.38 -5.26
N GLY A 27 10.94 -16.51 -4.89
CA GLY A 27 10.68 -15.08 -4.55
C GLY A 27 10.20 -14.22 -5.71
N ALA A 28 9.59 -14.85 -6.73
CA ALA A 28 8.97 -14.19 -7.86
C ALA A 28 7.65 -13.50 -7.46
N PRO A 29 7.25 -12.43 -8.15
CA PRO A 29 5.93 -11.84 -8.03
C PRO A 29 4.83 -12.89 -8.14
N GLY A 30 3.84 -12.86 -7.23
CA GLY A 30 2.78 -13.87 -7.19
C GLY A 30 3.08 -15.10 -6.32
N THR A 31 4.23 -15.13 -5.61
CA THR A 31 4.57 -16.23 -4.69
C THR A 31 4.52 -15.75 -3.24
N TYR A 32 3.78 -16.49 -2.42
CA TYR A 32 3.45 -16.14 -1.03
C TYR A 32 3.80 -17.28 -0.09
N ALA A 33 4.54 -17.01 0.98
CA ALA A 33 4.83 -17.97 2.03
C ALA A 33 3.97 -17.71 3.27
N THR A 34 3.53 -18.76 3.95
CA THR A 34 2.76 -18.62 5.19
C THR A 34 3.21 -19.59 6.26
N SER A 35 3.17 -19.12 7.52
CA SER A 35 3.36 -19.93 8.71
C SER A 35 2.03 -20.46 9.29
N LEU A 36 0.95 -20.44 8.50
CA LEU A 36 -0.40 -20.83 8.95
C LEU A 36 -0.44 -22.25 9.50
N ALA A 37 0.28 -23.18 8.86
CA ALA A 37 0.34 -24.57 9.27
C ALA A 37 0.80 -24.75 10.73
N PHE A 38 1.79 -23.99 11.18
CA PHE A 38 2.26 -24.03 12.57
C PHE A 38 1.17 -23.63 13.56
N ARG A 39 0.46 -22.52 13.26
CA ARG A 39 -0.61 -22.03 14.13
C ARG A 39 -1.79 -23.00 14.23
N LEU A 40 -2.14 -23.66 13.12
CA LEU A 40 -3.22 -24.64 13.11
C LEU A 40 -2.77 -25.95 13.79
N ALA A 41 -1.49 -26.33 13.64
CA ALA A 41 -0.90 -27.47 14.31
C ALA A 41 -0.91 -27.30 15.84
N ASP A 42 -0.46 -26.13 16.33
CA ASP A 42 -0.49 -25.80 17.77
C ASP A 42 -1.92 -25.87 18.33
N ALA A 43 -2.91 -25.38 17.59
CA ALA A 43 -4.31 -25.39 18.01
C ALA A 43 -4.96 -26.79 17.98
N SER A 44 -4.44 -27.72 17.16
CA SER A 44 -5.03 -29.05 16.94
C SER A 44 -4.16 -30.19 17.49
N GLY A 45 -2.98 -29.92 18.02
CA GLY A 45 -2.03 -30.94 18.49
C GLY A 45 -1.44 -31.80 17.37
N ARG A 46 -1.51 -31.37 16.11
CA ARG A 46 -1.02 -32.10 14.93
C ARG A 46 0.39 -31.69 14.55
N VAL A 47 1.03 -32.49 13.71
CA VAL A 47 2.35 -32.18 13.15
C VAL A 47 2.23 -31.07 12.09
N PRO A 48 3.02 -29.97 12.15
CA PRO A 48 2.93 -28.87 11.20
C PRO A 48 3.05 -29.29 9.73
N GLY A 49 3.88 -30.27 9.43
CA GLY A 49 4.04 -30.82 8.08
C GLY A 49 2.78 -31.48 7.52
N GLU A 50 2.03 -32.23 8.35
CA GLU A 50 0.76 -32.84 7.96
C GLU A 50 -0.32 -31.78 7.70
N VAL A 51 -0.37 -30.76 8.57
CA VAL A 51 -1.29 -29.65 8.40
C VAL A 51 -0.96 -28.88 7.10
N ALA A 52 0.34 -28.64 6.84
CA ALA A 52 0.77 -27.99 5.60
C ALA A 52 0.39 -28.81 4.36
N ALA A 53 0.52 -30.15 4.43
CA ALA A 53 0.11 -31.06 3.34
C ALA A 53 -1.40 -30.98 3.06
N GLY A 54 -2.21 -30.98 4.11
CA GLY A 54 -3.66 -30.81 3.98
C GLY A 54 -4.05 -29.47 3.37
N LEU A 55 -3.36 -28.39 3.78
CA LEU A 55 -3.58 -27.05 3.21
C LEU A 55 -3.15 -26.98 1.74
N ALA A 56 -2.02 -27.60 1.37
CA ALA A 56 -1.57 -27.65 -0.02
C ALA A 56 -2.59 -28.41 -0.90
N ALA A 57 -3.03 -29.58 -0.48
CA ALA A 57 -4.01 -30.40 -1.18
C ALA A 57 -5.35 -29.64 -1.35
N ALA A 58 -5.80 -28.86 -0.35
CA ALA A 58 -7.01 -28.05 -0.44
C ALA A 58 -6.89 -26.92 -1.48
N LEU A 59 -5.70 -26.52 -1.86
CA LEU A 59 -5.46 -25.49 -2.88
C LEU A 59 -5.31 -26.05 -4.30
N GLU A 60 -5.05 -27.33 -4.49
CA GLU A 60 -4.90 -27.96 -5.81
C GLU A 60 -6.09 -27.74 -6.76
N PRO A 61 -7.37 -27.82 -6.30
CA PRO A 61 -8.49 -27.61 -7.20
C PRO A 61 -8.78 -26.13 -7.51
N VAL A 62 -8.02 -25.18 -6.96
CA VAL A 62 -8.26 -23.74 -7.12
C VAL A 62 -7.64 -23.24 -8.42
N PRO A 63 -8.44 -22.83 -9.45
CA PRO A 63 -7.92 -22.62 -10.82
C PRO A 63 -6.88 -21.53 -10.96
N TRP A 64 -6.90 -20.54 -10.06
CA TRP A 64 -5.99 -19.40 -10.09
C TRP A 64 -4.71 -19.60 -9.24
N ILE A 65 -4.55 -20.78 -8.66
CA ILE A 65 -3.32 -21.21 -7.99
C ILE A 65 -2.53 -22.12 -8.94
N SER A 66 -1.29 -21.71 -9.24
CA SER A 66 -0.42 -22.49 -10.13
C SER A 66 0.37 -23.56 -9.39
N ALA A 67 0.70 -23.32 -8.11
CA ALA A 67 1.42 -24.29 -7.29
C ALA A 67 1.21 -24.03 -5.78
N ALA A 68 1.16 -25.11 -5.02
CA ALA A 68 1.25 -25.10 -3.57
C ALA A 68 2.33 -26.10 -3.12
N SER A 69 3.35 -25.66 -2.41
CA SER A 69 4.47 -26.48 -2.01
C SER A 69 4.84 -26.28 -0.54
N ILE A 70 5.43 -27.28 0.06
CA ILE A 70 5.86 -27.25 1.45
C ILE A 70 7.39 -27.13 1.46
N THR A 71 7.89 -26.07 2.09
CA THR A 71 9.33 -25.90 2.29
C THR A 71 9.80 -26.61 3.55
N ARG A 72 11.14 -26.81 3.67
CA ARG A 72 11.73 -27.39 4.89
C ARG A 72 11.24 -26.63 6.12
N GLY A 73 10.75 -27.37 7.12
CA GLY A 73 10.21 -26.83 8.37
C GLY A 73 8.69 -26.60 8.38
N GLY A 74 7.94 -26.98 7.31
CA GLY A 74 6.46 -26.94 7.33
C GLY A 74 5.84 -25.58 6.93
N TYR A 75 6.59 -24.67 6.28
CA TYR A 75 6.00 -23.50 5.67
C TYR A 75 5.30 -23.86 4.36
N LEU A 76 4.10 -23.37 4.18
CA LEU A 76 3.38 -23.46 2.92
C LEU A 76 3.76 -22.29 2.02
N THR A 77 4.17 -22.59 0.79
CA THR A 77 4.43 -21.62 -0.27
C THR A 77 3.39 -21.81 -1.36
N VAL A 78 2.69 -20.73 -1.72
CA VAL A 78 1.63 -20.71 -2.72
C VAL A 78 2.01 -19.75 -3.83
N THR A 79 1.96 -20.22 -5.07
CA THR A 79 2.16 -19.41 -6.28
C THR A 79 0.83 -19.30 -7.02
N VAL A 80 0.44 -18.09 -7.36
CA VAL A 80 -0.75 -17.84 -8.15
C VAL A 80 -0.42 -17.76 -9.65
N THR A 81 -1.42 -17.96 -10.49
CA THR A 81 -1.23 -17.82 -11.94
C THR A 81 -0.91 -16.36 -12.30
N PRO A 82 -0.16 -16.11 -13.38
CA PRO A 82 0.10 -14.76 -13.87
C PRO A 82 -1.18 -13.95 -14.11
N GLU A 83 -2.22 -14.60 -14.61
CA GLU A 83 -3.53 -13.99 -14.92
C GLU A 83 -4.25 -13.55 -13.63
N ALA A 84 -4.20 -14.36 -12.59
CA ALA A 84 -4.77 -14.01 -11.28
C ALA A 84 -4.05 -12.81 -10.67
N LEU A 85 -2.72 -12.74 -10.82
CA LEU A 85 -1.95 -11.60 -10.38
C LEU A 85 -2.27 -10.36 -11.20
N ALA A 86 -2.32 -10.49 -12.54
CA ALA A 86 -2.66 -9.41 -13.47
C ALA A 86 -4.08 -8.86 -13.26
N GLY A 87 -5.02 -9.70 -12.82
CA GLY A 87 -6.39 -9.31 -12.47
C GLY A 87 -6.47 -8.21 -11.41
N LEU A 88 -5.39 -7.98 -10.64
CA LEU A 88 -5.32 -6.85 -9.72
C LEU A 88 -5.39 -5.49 -10.43
N ALA A 89 -4.97 -5.41 -11.68
CA ALA A 89 -5.04 -4.18 -12.47
C ALA A 89 -6.49 -3.65 -12.61
N VAL A 90 -7.47 -4.54 -12.65
CA VAL A 90 -8.90 -4.21 -12.70
C VAL A 90 -9.52 -4.18 -11.30
N ARG A 91 -9.19 -5.16 -10.45
CA ARG A 91 -9.78 -5.28 -9.11
C ARG A 91 -9.48 -4.10 -8.18
N VAL A 92 -8.27 -3.54 -8.25
CA VAL A 92 -7.86 -2.43 -7.40
C VAL A 92 -8.65 -1.16 -7.72
N PRO A 93 -8.75 -0.69 -8.97
CA PRO A 93 -9.59 0.46 -9.30
C PRO A 93 -11.07 0.22 -9.00
N ALA A 94 -11.59 -0.97 -9.24
CA ALA A 94 -12.98 -1.32 -8.95
C ALA A 94 -13.30 -1.25 -7.44
N ALA A 95 -12.36 -1.65 -6.59
CA ALA A 95 -12.50 -1.53 -5.13
C ALA A 95 -12.35 -0.08 -4.63
N GLY A 96 -11.71 0.80 -5.39
CA GLY A 96 -11.51 2.20 -5.00
C GLY A 96 -10.81 2.33 -3.64
N ALA A 97 -11.40 3.11 -2.74
CA ALA A 97 -10.86 3.31 -1.38
C ALA A 97 -10.81 2.03 -0.55
N ALA A 98 -11.67 1.05 -0.86
CA ALA A 98 -11.69 -0.25 -0.16
C ALA A 98 -10.58 -1.21 -0.62
N CYS A 99 -9.70 -0.81 -1.55
CA CYS A 99 -8.62 -1.68 -2.03
C CYS A 99 -7.59 -2.06 -0.95
N ALA A 100 -7.57 -1.35 0.18
CA ALA A 100 -6.74 -1.66 1.34
C ALA A 100 -7.49 -2.47 2.42
N ASP A 101 -8.79 -2.70 2.25
CA ASP A 101 -9.63 -3.31 3.27
C ASP A 101 -9.38 -4.81 3.39
N SER A 102 -9.52 -5.30 4.62
CA SER A 102 -9.47 -6.72 4.96
C SER A 102 -10.18 -7.01 6.27
N ASP A 103 -10.44 -8.29 6.54
CA ASP A 103 -11.00 -8.77 7.79
C ASP A 103 -9.93 -9.20 8.81
N ALA A 104 -8.70 -8.79 8.58
CA ALA A 104 -7.53 -9.25 9.33
C ALA A 104 -7.57 -8.94 10.83
N LEU A 105 -8.30 -7.89 11.21
CA LEU A 105 -8.50 -7.45 12.61
C LEU A 105 -9.98 -7.47 13.00
N ARG A 106 -10.84 -8.18 12.25
CA ARG A 106 -12.25 -8.34 12.62
C ARG A 106 -12.39 -8.94 14.03
N GLY A 107 -13.21 -8.32 14.87
CA GLY A 107 -13.39 -8.69 16.27
C GLY A 107 -12.40 -8.04 17.22
N THR A 108 -11.45 -7.24 16.72
CA THR A 108 -10.55 -6.42 17.56
C THR A 108 -11.18 -5.06 17.80
N GLU A 109 -11.17 -4.59 19.06
CA GLU A 109 -11.54 -3.22 19.39
C GLU A 109 -10.28 -2.40 19.72
N LEU A 110 -10.20 -1.19 19.19
CA LEU A 110 -9.12 -0.25 19.42
C LEU A 110 -9.67 1.14 19.76
N ASN A 111 -8.98 1.85 20.67
CA ASN A 111 -9.19 3.27 20.87
C ASN A 111 -8.13 4.04 20.09
N ALA A 112 -8.55 5.01 19.28
CA ALA A 112 -7.66 5.91 18.55
C ALA A 112 -8.04 7.36 18.83
N PRO A 113 -7.07 8.30 18.84
CA PRO A 113 -7.38 9.73 18.90
C PRO A 113 -8.11 10.16 17.62
N ALA A 114 -8.83 11.27 17.70
CA ALA A 114 -9.25 12.05 16.55
C ALA A 114 -8.00 12.55 15.76
N ALA A 115 -8.23 13.19 14.60
CA ALA A 115 -7.14 13.73 13.81
C ALA A 115 -6.20 14.61 14.65
N ALA A 116 -4.91 14.28 14.65
CA ALA A 116 -3.91 14.99 15.43
C ALA A 116 -3.28 16.09 14.56
N ASP A 117 -3.33 17.32 15.05
CA ASP A 117 -2.50 18.40 14.51
C ASP A 117 -1.09 18.29 15.09
N PRO A 118 -0.06 18.02 14.26
CA PRO A 118 1.31 17.95 14.73
C PRO A 118 1.77 19.25 15.42
N ALA A 119 1.32 20.41 14.92
CA ALA A 119 1.75 21.71 15.44
C ALA A 119 1.32 21.96 16.89
N SER A 120 0.29 21.27 17.38
CA SER A 120 -0.21 21.41 18.76
C SER A 120 0.55 20.62 19.82
N ALA A 121 1.55 19.82 19.43
CA ALA A 121 2.28 18.97 20.37
C ALA A 121 3.41 19.72 21.08
N ALA A 122 3.65 19.39 22.35
CA ALA A 122 4.70 20.00 23.18
C ALA A 122 6.13 19.49 22.85
N SER A 123 6.23 18.39 22.12
CA SER A 123 7.51 17.82 21.67
C SER A 123 7.38 17.02 20.37
N TRP A 124 8.48 16.81 19.66
CA TRP A 124 8.55 15.94 18.50
C TRP A 124 8.08 14.50 18.78
N ASP A 125 8.48 13.96 19.93
CA ASP A 125 8.09 12.61 20.34
C ASP A 125 6.61 12.51 20.68
N GLU A 126 6.04 13.55 21.23
CA GLU A 126 4.59 13.62 21.47
C GLU A 126 3.83 13.69 20.14
N ALA A 127 4.22 14.58 19.23
CA ALA A 127 3.63 14.69 17.90
C ALA A 127 3.66 13.33 17.18
N ARG A 128 4.82 12.65 17.21
CA ARG A 128 4.97 11.32 16.62
C ARG A 128 4.05 10.29 17.27
N ARG A 129 3.96 10.25 18.60
CA ARG A 129 3.09 9.28 19.31
C ARG A 129 1.61 9.49 19.00
N ARG A 130 1.15 10.76 19.01
CA ARG A 130 -0.24 11.11 18.67
C ARG A 130 -0.58 10.67 17.26
N LEU A 131 0.26 11.04 16.32
CA LEU A 131 0.11 10.70 14.92
C LEU A 131 0.17 9.19 14.68
N ALA A 132 1.10 8.48 15.31
CA ALA A 132 1.20 7.04 15.19
C ALA A 132 -0.05 6.32 15.71
N ALA A 133 -0.66 6.82 16.78
CA ALA A 133 -1.91 6.27 17.32
C ALA A 133 -3.08 6.51 16.35
N GLU A 134 -3.20 7.71 15.79
CA GLU A 134 -4.22 8.05 14.79
C GLU A 134 -4.10 7.19 13.54
N ILE A 135 -2.90 7.12 12.94
CA ILE A 135 -2.66 6.32 11.74
C ILE A 135 -2.93 4.83 12.03
N THR A 136 -2.51 4.33 13.21
CA THR A 136 -2.82 2.96 13.63
C THR A 136 -4.32 2.71 13.65
N GLY A 137 -5.12 3.67 14.12
CA GLY A 137 -6.58 3.60 14.11
C GLY A 137 -7.13 3.49 12.68
N ARG A 138 -6.66 4.34 11.75
CA ARG A 138 -7.07 4.30 10.33
C ARG A 138 -6.72 2.96 9.66
N LEU A 139 -5.50 2.50 9.85
CA LEU A 139 -5.04 1.20 9.34
C LEU A 139 -5.81 0.03 9.95
N ALA A 140 -6.15 0.12 11.24
CA ALA A 140 -6.92 -0.91 11.92
C ALA A 140 -8.38 -0.95 11.43
N ALA A 141 -8.98 0.22 11.17
CA ALA A 141 -10.32 0.30 10.58
C ALA A 141 -10.36 -0.35 9.19
N ALA A 142 -9.40 -0.04 8.31
CA ALA A 142 -9.27 -0.69 7.01
C ALA A 142 -9.01 -2.21 7.13
N ALA A 143 -8.39 -2.65 8.24
CA ALA A 143 -8.20 -4.07 8.53
C ALA A 143 -9.43 -4.74 9.22
N GLY A 144 -10.56 -4.05 9.34
CA GLY A 144 -11.81 -4.59 9.88
C GLY A 144 -11.94 -4.51 11.40
N ALA A 145 -11.07 -3.77 12.10
CA ALA A 145 -11.20 -3.54 13.53
C ALA A 145 -12.30 -2.51 13.82
N LYS A 146 -12.94 -2.65 14.98
CA LYS A 146 -13.85 -1.64 15.53
C LYS A 146 -13.05 -0.56 16.24
N VAL A 147 -12.92 0.60 15.62
CA VAL A 147 -12.17 1.72 16.17
C VAL A 147 -13.11 2.69 16.87
N LYS A 148 -12.86 2.92 18.16
CA LYS A 148 -13.54 3.95 18.95
C LYS A 148 -12.66 5.20 18.95
N VAL A 149 -13.13 6.27 18.31
CA VAL A 149 -12.46 7.56 18.37
C VAL A 149 -12.68 8.16 19.76
N LYS A 150 -11.59 8.46 20.46
CA LYS A 150 -11.62 9.14 21.75
C LYS A 150 -11.01 10.53 21.63
N ASP A 151 -11.67 11.47 22.25
CA ASP A 151 -11.08 12.79 22.47
C ASP A 151 -10.07 12.69 23.64
N TYR A 152 -8.83 13.02 23.32
CA TYR A 152 -7.74 13.09 24.30
C TYR A 152 -7.31 14.54 24.57
N SER A 153 -8.09 15.54 24.14
CA SER A 153 -7.76 16.96 24.25
C SER A 153 -7.39 17.36 25.67
N GLU A 154 -8.07 16.81 26.70
CA GLU A 154 -7.78 17.08 28.11
C GLU A 154 -6.42 16.57 28.59
N ARG A 155 -5.83 15.59 27.90
CA ARG A 155 -4.52 14.99 28.27
C ARG A 155 -3.34 15.62 27.54
N TRP A 156 -3.61 16.54 26.62
CA TRP A 156 -2.59 17.08 25.77
C TRP A 156 -2.33 18.54 26.13
N CYS A 157 -1.08 18.88 26.43
CA CYS A 157 -0.68 20.26 26.60
C CYS A 157 -0.85 21.01 25.28
N HIS A 158 -1.54 22.15 25.30
CA HIS A 158 -1.76 22.99 24.12
C HIS A 158 -0.60 24.00 23.88
N CYS A 159 0.48 23.88 24.62
CA CYS A 159 1.68 24.68 24.40
C CYS A 159 2.53 24.08 23.27
N GLY A 160 2.18 24.36 22.01
CA GLY A 160 2.88 23.84 20.84
C GLY A 160 4.39 24.18 20.87
N LEU A 161 5.22 23.25 20.36
CA LEU A 161 6.65 23.46 20.21
C LEU A 161 6.90 24.44 19.03
N PRO A 162 7.53 25.63 19.26
CA PRO A 162 7.78 26.58 18.16
C PRO A 162 8.52 25.98 16.97
N ALA A 163 9.48 25.09 17.21
CA ALA A 163 10.23 24.42 16.14
C ALA A 163 9.32 23.51 15.29
N LEU A 164 8.30 22.90 15.87
CA LEU A 164 7.34 22.07 15.19
C LEU A 164 6.38 22.91 14.34
N ALA A 165 5.87 24.00 14.90
CA ALA A 165 5.05 24.97 14.17
C ALA A 165 5.83 25.59 13.00
N GLY A 166 7.11 25.94 13.21
CA GLY A 166 8.00 26.44 12.17
C GLY A 166 8.23 25.42 11.06
N ALA A 167 8.42 24.15 11.38
CA ALA A 167 8.55 23.08 10.39
C ALA A 167 7.26 22.89 9.58
N VAL A 168 6.10 22.95 10.22
CA VAL A 168 4.79 22.88 9.54
C VAL A 168 4.58 24.09 8.62
N ALA A 169 4.92 25.29 9.07
CA ALA A 169 4.82 26.49 8.26
C ALA A 169 5.75 26.45 7.03
N PHE A 170 6.98 25.90 7.20
CA PHE A 170 7.98 25.85 6.14
C PHE A 170 7.75 24.70 5.14
N ALA A 171 7.56 23.47 5.61
CA ALA A 171 7.48 22.27 4.76
C ALA A 171 6.02 21.85 4.44
N GLY A 172 5.07 22.45 5.11
CA GLY A 172 3.65 22.07 5.06
C GLY A 172 3.28 20.91 6.00
N PRO A 173 2.00 20.86 6.43
CA PRO A 173 1.53 19.88 7.40
C PRO A 173 1.65 18.44 6.90
N GLY A 174 1.42 18.19 5.60
CA GLY A 174 1.51 16.86 5.00
C GLY A 174 2.93 16.29 5.02
N ALA A 175 3.94 17.12 4.72
CA ALA A 175 5.34 16.71 4.73
C ALA A 175 5.82 16.37 6.15
N VAL A 176 5.50 17.21 7.12
CA VAL A 176 5.83 16.98 8.54
C VAL A 176 5.10 15.72 9.05
N ARG A 177 3.82 15.57 8.71
CA ARG A 177 3.02 14.38 9.07
C ARG A 177 3.63 13.10 8.52
N TYR A 178 4.02 13.08 7.24
CA TYR A 178 4.64 11.92 6.62
C TYR A 178 6.00 11.59 7.25
N ALA A 179 6.83 12.59 7.50
CA ALA A 179 8.13 12.42 8.14
C ALA A 179 8.02 11.83 9.55
N LEU A 180 7.06 12.33 10.36
CA LEU A 180 6.75 11.78 11.68
C LEU A 180 6.24 10.33 11.59
N ALA A 181 5.33 10.05 10.65
CA ALA A 181 4.79 8.71 10.42
C ALA A 181 5.90 7.70 10.05
N ARG A 182 6.90 8.14 9.27
CA ARG A 182 8.04 7.34 8.82
C ARG A 182 9.08 7.09 9.91
N THR A 183 9.08 7.88 10.97
CA THR A 183 10.06 7.75 12.07
C THR A 183 9.81 6.47 12.87
N GLN A 184 10.85 5.65 13.01
CA GLN A 184 10.77 4.39 13.75
C GLN A 184 10.51 4.64 15.25
N PRO A 185 9.69 3.80 15.90
CA PRO A 185 9.57 3.79 17.35
C PRO A 185 10.93 3.62 18.03
N GLY A 186 11.16 4.35 19.13
CA GLY A 186 12.42 4.30 19.89
C GLY A 186 13.55 5.15 19.30
N ARG A 187 13.40 5.72 18.12
CA ARG A 187 14.31 6.78 17.65
C ARG A 187 13.79 8.15 18.06
N GLN A 188 14.70 9.04 18.44
CA GLN A 188 14.36 10.44 18.71
C GLN A 188 13.70 11.02 17.44
N ALA A 189 12.51 11.56 17.59
CA ALA A 189 11.84 12.26 16.52
C ALA A 189 12.48 13.65 16.38
N ALA A 190 13.23 13.84 15.31
CA ALA A 190 13.70 15.14 14.86
C ALA A 190 13.44 15.21 13.35
N ILE A 191 12.92 16.33 12.88
CA ILE A 191 12.60 16.52 11.47
C ILE A 191 13.47 17.66 10.94
N ASP A 192 14.19 17.36 9.87
CA ASP A 192 14.81 18.37 9.03
C ASP A 192 13.73 18.94 8.09
N ALA A 193 13.21 20.10 8.40
CA ALA A 193 12.18 20.76 7.62
C ALA A 193 12.64 21.07 6.18
N ALA A 194 13.92 21.39 5.98
CA ALA A 194 14.46 21.65 4.65
C ALA A 194 14.49 20.37 3.80
N ALA A 195 14.85 19.24 4.38
CA ALA A 195 14.79 17.95 3.71
C ALA A 195 13.34 17.55 3.36
N CYS A 196 12.40 17.83 4.27
CA CYS A 196 10.97 17.54 4.05
C CYS A 196 10.35 18.42 2.96
N ALA A 197 10.85 19.63 2.75
CA ALA A 197 10.35 20.58 1.75
C ALA A 197 10.91 20.34 0.33
N ARG A 198 11.92 19.47 0.18
CA ARG A 198 12.52 19.21 -1.15
C ARG A 198 11.52 18.53 -2.09
N ASN A 199 11.48 19.03 -3.33
CA ASN A 199 10.66 18.49 -4.41
C ASN A 199 11.51 17.61 -5.34
N ASP A 200 12.16 16.60 -4.78
CA ASP A 200 12.94 15.60 -5.50
C ASP A 200 12.63 14.18 -5.03
N LEU A 201 12.97 13.18 -5.84
CA LEU A 201 12.70 11.77 -5.53
C LEU A 201 13.50 11.23 -4.33
N GLY A 202 14.51 11.95 -3.85
CA GLY A 202 15.22 11.65 -2.61
C GLY A 202 14.40 11.99 -1.36
N ASN A 203 13.36 12.84 -1.49
CA ASN A 203 12.40 13.07 -0.43
C ASN A 203 11.27 12.02 -0.52
N PRO A 204 11.13 11.10 0.46
CA PRO A 204 10.13 10.04 0.41
C PRO A 204 8.68 10.54 0.32
N PHE A 205 8.37 11.65 0.99
CA PHE A 205 7.05 12.28 0.90
C PHE A 205 6.74 12.76 -0.52
N PHE A 206 7.69 13.46 -1.14
CA PHE A 206 7.55 13.91 -2.51
C PHE A 206 7.44 12.72 -3.46
N ALA A 207 8.31 11.71 -3.32
CA ALA A 207 8.37 10.55 -4.20
C ALA A 207 7.01 9.80 -4.26
N VAL A 208 6.36 9.58 -3.10
CA VAL A 208 5.07 8.89 -3.05
C VAL A 208 3.95 9.73 -3.68
N ARG A 209 3.92 11.04 -3.40
CA ARG A 209 2.94 11.97 -4.02
C ARG A 209 3.17 12.12 -5.51
N TYR A 210 4.44 12.23 -5.92
CA TYR A 210 4.82 12.29 -7.32
C TYR A 210 4.37 11.05 -8.09
N ALA A 211 4.59 9.87 -7.56
CA ALA A 211 4.15 8.62 -8.17
C ALA A 211 2.62 8.58 -8.36
N HIS A 212 1.85 9.05 -7.37
CA HIS A 212 0.40 9.17 -7.49
C HIS A 212 0.00 10.17 -8.58
N ALA A 213 0.54 11.40 -8.52
CA ALA A 213 0.24 12.45 -9.50
C ALA A 213 0.69 12.08 -10.92
N HIS A 214 1.80 11.36 -11.04
CA HIS A 214 2.28 10.81 -12.31
C HIS A 214 1.30 9.78 -12.88
N ALA A 215 0.82 8.82 -12.08
CA ALA A 215 -0.18 7.85 -12.52
C ALA A 215 -1.48 8.53 -12.96
N ALA A 216 -1.94 9.55 -12.21
CA ALA A 216 -3.09 10.36 -12.60
C ALA A 216 -2.85 11.13 -13.91
N SER A 217 -1.62 11.65 -14.13
CA SER A 217 -1.26 12.34 -15.38
C SER A 217 -1.25 11.40 -16.57
N VAL A 218 -0.75 10.17 -16.40
CA VAL A 218 -0.78 9.15 -17.47
C VAL A 218 -2.22 8.89 -17.93
N LEU A 219 -3.16 8.78 -17.01
CA LEU A 219 -4.56 8.54 -17.35
C LEU A 219 -5.21 9.75 -18.04
N ARG A 220 -4.85 10.97 -17.64
CA ARG A 220 -5.33 12.19 -18.33
C ARG A 220 -4.75 12.29 -19.74
N TRP A 221 -3.44 12.08 -19.90
CA TRP A 221 -2.79 12.10 -21.21
C TRP A 221 -3.32 11.01 -22.13
N ALA A 222 -3.67 9.84 -21.60
CA ALA A 222 -4.34 8.80 -22.38
C ALA A 222 -5.67 9.33 -22.94
N ALA A 223 -6.50 9.96 -22.09
CA ALA A 223 -7.76 10.52 -22.52
C ALA A 223 -7.57 11.64 -23.57
N ASP A 224 -6.60 12.53 -23.38
CA ASP A 224 -6.26 13.60 -24.34
C ASP A 224 -5.80 13.03 -25.70
N LEU A 225 -5.18 11.83 -25.71
CA LEU A 225 -4.77 11.13 -26.92
C LEU A 225 -5.85 10.21 -27.51
N GLY A 226 -7.04 10.19 -26.91
CA GLY A 226 -8.13 9.29 -27.34
C GLY A 226 -7.87 7.82 -27.03
N LEU A 227 -6.93 7.51 -26.12
CA LEU A 227 -6.64 6.16 -25.68
C LEU A 227 -7.53 5.82 -24.47
N ASP A 228 -8.18 4.65 -24.52
CA ASP A 228 -9.04 4.14 -23.46
C ASP A 228 -8.51 2.80 -22.94
N ARG A 229 -8.72 2.58 -21.64
CA ARG A 229 -8.42 1.29 -21.00
C ARG A 229 -9.47 0.21 -21.31
N GLY A 230 -10.61 0.59 -21.90
CA GLY A 230 -11.72 -0.31 -22.17
C GLY A 230 -12.53 -0.68 -20.91
N LEU A 231 -13.49 -1.55 -21.10
CA LEU A 231 -14.29 -2.11 -20.02
C LEU A 231 -13.52 -3.21 -19.27
N PRO A 232 -13.83 -3.48 -17.99
CA PRO A 232 -13.21 -4.57 -17.22
C PRO A 232 -13.28 -5.93 -17.90
N GLU A 233 -14.37 -6.20 -18.63
CA GLU A 233 -14.63 -7.47 -19.32
C GLU A 233 -13.74 -7.67 -20.54
N THR A 234 -13.22 -6.59 -21.11
CA THR A 234 -12.30 -6.63 -22.26
C THR A 234 -10.84 -6.66 -21.84
N PHE A 235 -10.56 -6.62 -20.53
CA PHE A 235 -9.19 -6.65 -20.03
C PHE A 235 -8.48 -7.96 -20.37
N ARG A 236 -7.25 -7.84 -20.86
CA ARG A 236 -6.38 -8.94 -21.27
C ARG A 236 -5.25 -9.11 -20.25
N PRO A 237 -5.40 -9.98 -19.23
CA PRO A 237 -4.39 -10.20 -18.20
C PRO A 237 -3.08 -10.78 -18.73
N ASP A 238 -3.14 -11.56 -19.80
CA ASP A 238 -2.01 -12.17 -20.49
C ASP A 238 -1.02 -11.15 -21.09
N LEU A 239 -1.47 -9.92 -21.33
CA LEU A 239 -0.64 -8.84 -21.85
C LEU A 239 0.25 -8.17 -20.80
N LEU A 240 0.01 -8.35 -19.51
CA LEU A 240 0.86 -7.85 -18.43
C LEU A 240 1.95 -8.87 -18.05
N CYS A 241 2.85 -9.15 -19.00
CA CYS A 241 3.85 -10.20 -18.88
C CYS A 241 5.29 -9.71 -18.61
N HIS A 242 5.55 -8.42 -18.79
CA HIS A 242 6.89 -7.86 -18.54
C HIS A 242 7.27 -7.94 -17.05
N PRO A 243 8.54 -8.24 -16.71
CA PRO A 243 8.98 -8.34 -15.32
C PRO A 243 8.63 -7.13 -14.46
N GLY A 244 8.74 -5.90 -14.97
CA GLY A 244 8.38 -4.69 -14.28
C GLY A 244 6.88 -4.55 -13.97
N GLU A 245 6.01 -5.03 -14.88
CA GLU A 245 4.56 -5.09 -14.67
C GLU A 245 4.22 -6.09 -13.56
N ARG A 246 4.84 -7.27 -13.60
CA ARG A 246 4.68 -8.31 -12.57
C ARG A 246 5.21 -7.88 -11.21
N GLU A 247 6.33 -7.16 -11.17
CA GLU A 247 6.89 -6.58 -9.94
C GLU A 247 5.90 -5.62 -9.28
N LEU A 248 5.34 -4.67 -10.06
CA LEU A 248 4.33 -3.74 -9.57
C LEU A 248 3.08 -4.47 -9.06
N LEU A 249 2.55 -5.43 -9.81
CA LEU A 249 1.42 -6.25 -9.40
C LEU A 249 1.72 -7.05 -8.12
N GLY A 250 2.93 -7.58 -8.01
CA GLY A 250 3.41 -8.24 -6.81
C GLY A 250 3.38 -7.33 -5.59
N VAL A 251 3.84 -6.08 -5.72
CA VAL A 251 3.79 -5.09 -4.63
C VAL A 251 2.35 -4.71 -4.32
N LEU A 252 1.51 -4.44 -5.32
CA LEU A 252 0.08 -4.12 -5.15
C LEU A 252 -0.68 -5.19 -4.36
N SER A 253 -0.35 -6.46 -4.58
CA SER A 253 -1.02 -7.60 -3.96
C SER A 253 -0.98 -7.58 -2.42
N TRP A 254 -0.01 -6.89 -1.86
CA TRP A 254 0.25 -6.83 -0.42
C TRP A 254 -0.45 -5.69 0.32
N LEU A 255 -1.12 -4.77 -0.35
CA LEU A 255 -1.63 -3.54 0.29
C LEU A 255 -2.48 -3.79 1.56
N PRO A 256 -3.52 -4.66 1.55
CA PRO A 256 -4.31 -4.94 2.76
C PRO A 256 -3.49 -5.60 3.87
N GLU A 257 -2.63 -6.56 3.52
CA GLU A 257 -1.78 -7.25 4.50
C GLU A 257 -0.77 -6.32 5.16
N ARG A 258 -0.21 -5.36 4.40
CA ARG A 258 0.71 -4.35 4.93
C ARG A 258 0.00 -3.37 5.84
N ALA A 259 -1.21 -2.94 5.49
CA ALA A 259 -2.06 -2.12 6.35
C ALA A 259 -2.38 -2.85 7.67
N ALA A 260 -2.87 -4.09 7.59
CA ALA A 260 -3.19 -4.90 8.76
C ALA A 260 -1.97 -5.21 9.64
N ALA A 261 -0.83 -5.53 9.03
CA ALA A 261 0.40 -5.81 9.76
C ALA A 261 0.94 -4.56 10.48
N ALA A 262 0.87 -3.39 9.83
CA ALA A 262 1.27 -2.13 10.42
C ALA A 262 0.35 -1.73 11.60
N ALA A 263 -0.95 -1.91 11.44
CA ALA A 263 -1.93 -1.69 12.52
C ALA A 263 -1.66 -2.58 13.73
N ARG A 264 -1.53 -3.90 13.51
CA ARG A 264 -1.30 -4.89 14.58
C ARG A 264 -0.04 -4.61 15.37
N ARG A 265 1.03 -4.22 14.69
CA ARG A 265 2.33 -3.93 15.31
C ARG A 265 2.48 -2.49 15.76
N ARG A 266 1.48 -1.64 15.51
CA ARG A 266 1.53 -0.19 15.75
C ARG A 266 2.76 0.46 15.10
N ARG A 267 3.00 0.10 13.83
CA ARG A 267 4.18 0.49 13.06
C ARG A 267 3.79 1.23 11.77
N PRO A 268 3.25 2.46 11.86
CA PRO A 268 2.92 3.27 10.69
C PRO A 268 4.13 3.52 9.79
N ASP A 269 5.34 3.54 10.35
CA ASP A 269 6.60 3.66 9.61
C ASP A 269 6.83 2.50 8.63
N ALA A 270 6.40 1.29 8.97
CA ALA A 270 6.48 0.15 8.07
C ALA A 270 5.51 0.28 6.88
N PHE A 271 4.34 0.89 7.11
CA PHE A 271 3.38 1.14 6.05
C PHE A 271 3.85 2.30 5.13
N ALA A 272 4.41 3.37 5.70
CA ALA A 272 5.01 4.46 4.90
C ALA A 272 6.10 3.93 3.97
N ARG A 273 7.02 3.07 4.45
CA ARG A 273 8.05 2.44 3.61
C ARG A 273 7.48 1.51 2.56
N TYR A 274 6.38 0.82 2.85
CA TYR A 274 5.68 0.04 1.82
C TYR A 274 5.17 0.93 0.68
N LEU A 275 4.61 2.11 0.99
CA LEU A 275 4.17 3.06 -0.02
C LEU A 275 5.34 3.62 -0.85
N GLU A 276 6.51 3.85 -0.23
CA GLU A 276 7.74 4.21 -0.94
C GLU A 276 8.13 3.12 -1.95
N GLY A 277 8.05 1.85 -1.53
CA GLY A 277 8.29 0.71 -2.42
C GLY A 277 7.27 0.61 -3.56
N LEU A 278 5.99 0.88 -3.27
CA LEU A 278 4.93 0.90 -4.29
C LEU A 278 5.16 2.04 -5.31
N ALA A 279 5.54 3.22 -4.83
CA ALA A 279 5.86 4.36 -5.67
C ALA A 279 7.04 4.05 -6.61
N ALA A 280 8.11 3.47 -6.06
CA ALA A 280 9.29 3.07 -6.84
C ALA A 280 8.95 1.99 -7.88
N ALA A 281 8.14 1.00 -7.50
CA ALA A 281 7.70 -0.05 -8.42
C ALA A 281 6.86 0.51 -9.57
N TRP A 282 5.96 1.47 -9.30
CA TRP A 282 5.19 2.15 -10.34
C TRP A 282 6.08 2.94 -11.30
N LEU A 283 6.95 3.80 -10.78
CA LEU A 283 7.83 4.63 -11.61
C LEU A 283 8.77 3.77 -12.45
N GLY A 284 9.37 2.75 -11.87
CA GLY A 284 10.22 1.82 -12.60
C GLY A 284 9.46 0.93 -13.61
N CYS A 285 8.20 0.62 -13.34
CA CYS A 285 7.33 -0.04 -14.32
C CYS A 285 7.06 0.88 -15.52
N TRP A 286 6.69 2.13 -15.28
CA TRP A 286 6.41 3.12 -16.30
C TRP A 286 7.62 3.35 -17.23
N GLU A 287 8.82 3.48 -16.69
CA GLU A 287 10.04 3.67 -17.47
C GLU A 287 10.31 2.54 -18.46
N ARG A 288 10.02 1.30 -18.05
CA ARG A 288 10.26 0.10 -18.85
C ARG A 288 9.09 -0.31 -19.74
N CYS A 289 7.86 0.03 -19.32
CA CYS A 289 6.61 -0.42 -19.93
C CYS A 289 5.63 0.75 -20.10
N PRO A 290 5.96 1.79 -20.87
CA PRO A 290 5.05 2.91 -21.04
C PRO A 290 3.75 2.46 -21.72
N ALA A 291 2.62 3.01 -21.27
CA ALA A 291 1.32 2.82 -21.88
C ALA A 291 1.05 3.81 -23.02
N LEU A 292 1.81 4.91 -23.05
CA LEU A 292 1.62 6.02 -23.99
C LEU A 292 2.83 6.15 -24.91
N PRO A 293 2.68 6.73 -26.12
CA PRO A 293 3.82 7.14 -26.95
C PRO A 293 4.71 8.11 -26.17
N PHE A 294 6.01 7.88 -26.21
CA PHE A 294 6.98 8.73 -25.52
C PHE A 294 8.17 9.05 -26.40
N GLY A 295 8.45 10.35 -26.62
CA GLY A 295 9.68 10.85 -27.20
C GLY A 295 10.14 10.20 -28.52
N GLY A 296 9.28 10.11 -29.53
CA GLY A 296 9.60 9.51 -30.83
C GLY A 296 9.64 7.96 -30.84
N ARG A 297 9.41 7.31 -29.71
CA ARG A 297 9.08 5.89 -29.67
C ARG A 297 7.61 5.71 -30.04
N SER A 298 7.35 4.84 -31.00
CA SER A 298 5.97 4.42 -31.28
C SER A 298 5.32 3.94 -30.00
N ALA A 299 4.04 4.27 -29.80
CA ALA A 299 3.24 3.64 -28.76
C ALA A 299 3.39 2.12 -28.86
N PRO A 300 3.11 1.38 -27.78
CA PRO A 300 2.84 -0.05 -27.92
C PRO A 300 1.88 -0.18 -29.09
N THR A 301 2.29 -0.88 -30.12
CA THR A 301 1.61 -0.91 -31.42
C THR A 301 0.22 -1.53 -31.34
N ASP A 302 -0.08 -2.19 -30.21
CA ASP A 302 -1.34 -2.88 -29.99
C ASP A 302 -2.20 -2.12 -28.97
N GLY A 303 -3.34 -1.59 -29.41
CA GLY A 303 -4.34 -0.96 -28.54
C GLY A 303 -4.66 -1.77 -27.28
N PRO A 304 -4.79 -3.11 -27.34
CA PRO A 304 -5.00 -3.96 -26.17
C PRO A 304 -3.86 -3.90 -25.14
N GLN A 305 -2.61 -3.84 -25.57
CA GLN A 305 -1.45 -3.71 -24.65
C GLN A 305 -1.45 -2.37 -23.93
N ALA A 306 -1.70 -1.27 -24.65
CA ALA A 306 -1.82 0.05 -24.05
C ALA A 306 -2.99 0.08 -23.05
N ALA A 307 -4.14 -0.48 -23.42
CA ALA A 307 -5.31 -0.59 -22.53
C ALA A 307 -4.98 -1.37 -21.24
N ALA A 308 -4.29 -2.50 -21.33
CA ALA A 308 -3.89 -3.29 -20.16
C ALA A 308 -2.94 -2.49 -19.24
N ARG A 309 -1.99 -1.73 -19.80
CA ARG A 309 -1.09 -0.85 -19.03
C ARG A 309 -1.80 0.36 -18.43
N LEU A 310 -2.85 0.88 -19.08
CA LEU A 310 -3.68 1.94 -18.49
C LEU A 310 -4.50 1.43 -17.31
N TRP A 311 -4.98 0.17 -17.35
CA TRP A 311 -5.57 -0.46 -16.16
C TRP A 311 -4.56 -0.57 -15.02
N LEU A 312 -3.32 -0.94 -15.32
CA LEU A 312 -2.25 -1.01 -14.31
C LEU A 312 -1.89 0.37 -13.73
N ALA A 313 -1.91 1.44 -14.56
CA ALA A 313 -1.76 2.81 -14.11
C ALA A 313 -2.90 3.23 -13.16
N ALA A 314 -4.15 2.88 -13.48
CA ALA A 314 -5.30 3.14 -12.62
C ALA A 314 -5.19 2.39 -11.29
N ALA A 315 -4.69 1.16 -11.29
CA ALA A 315 -4.45 0.39 -10.08
C ALA A 315 -3.38 1.05 -9.19
N ALA A 316 -2.26 1.48 -9.78
CA ALA A 316 -1.20 2.18 -9.05
C ALA A 316 -1.71 3.50 -8.46
N GLN A 317 -2.46 4.31 -9.23
CA GLN A 317 -3.07 5.55 -8.76
C GLN A 317 -4.00 5.30 -7.58
N THR A 318 -4.92 4.34 -7.71
CA THR A 318 -5.91 4.03 -6.66
C THR A 318 -5.24 3.55 -5.39
N ALA A 319 -4.29 2.62 -5.49
CA ALA A 319 -3.58 2.08 -4.34
C ALA A 319 -2.73 3.14 -3.62
N LEU A 320 -2.04 4.01 -4.37
CA LEU A 320 -1.26 5.12 -3.80
C LEU A 320 -2.18 6.15 -3.14
N ARG A 321 -3.29 6.54 -3.78
CA ARG A 321 -4.30 7.44 -3.19
C ARG A 321 -4.80 6.91 -1.85
N THR A 322 -5.24 5.65 -1.84
CA THR A 322 -5.75 5.00 -0.62
C THR A 322 -4.67 4.92 0.45
N GLY A 323 -3.47 4.47 0.09
CA GLY A 323 -2.37 4.35 1.04
C GLY A 323 -1.93 5.68 1.66
N ILE A 324 -1.81 6.74 0.84
CA ILE A 324 -1.50 8.11 1.30
C ILE A 324 -2.61 8.60 2.23
N GLY A 325 -3.88 8.38 1.88
CA GLY A 325 -5.04 8.72 2.70
C GLY A 325 -5.06 8.02 4.06
N LEU A 326 -4.63 6.74 4.13
CA LEU A 326 -4.49 6.02 5.39
C LEU A 326 -3.43 6.63 6.32
N LEU A 327 -2.38 7.28 5.79
CA LEU A 327 -1.44 8.09 6.57
C LEU A 327 -2.01 9.46 6.94
N GLY A 328 -3.21 9.80 6.49
CA GLY A 328 -3.87 11.09 6.72
C GLY A 328 -3.22 12.23 5.96
N VAL A 329 -2.70 11.96 4.79
CA VAL A 329 -2.04 12.91 3.89
C VAL A 329 -2.88 13.02 2.61
N ALA A 330 -2.96 14.22 2.04
CA ALA A 330 -3.63 14.43 0.76
C ALA A 330 -2.82 13.83 -0.41
N ALA A 331 -3.53 13.22 -1.35
CA ALA A 331 -2.98 12.66 -2.58
C ALA A 331 -3.42 13.51 -3.78
N PRO A 332 -2.74 14.63 -4.08
CA PRO A 332 -3.14 15.52 -5.17
C PRO A 332 -2.87 14.85 -6.52
N GLU A 333 -3.75 15.06 -7.47
CA GLU A 333 -3.56 14.59 -8.85
C GLU A 333 -2.60 15.46 -9.66
N ARG A 334 -2.31 16.67 -9.17
CA ARG A 334 -1.33 17.61 -9.76
C ARG A 334 -0.44 18.13 -8.64
N LEU A 335 0.85 18.17 -8.89
CA LEU A 335 1.82 18.82 -8.01
C LEU A 335 2.07 20.23 -8.52
N HIS A 336 1.93 21.19 -7.64
CA HIS A 336 2.31 22.58 -7.90
C HIS A 336 3.67 22.86 -7.29
N ALA A 337 4.50 23.67 -7.93
CA ALA A 337 5.73 24.16 -7.33
C ALA A 337 5.40 24.93 -6.04
N ALA A 338 6.09 24.63 -4.95
CA ALA A 338 5.99 25.43 -3.74
C ALA A 338 6.55 26.82 -4.05
N GLY A 339 5.67 27.84 -4.17
CA GLY A 339 6.10 29.20 -4.47
C GLY A 339 5.01 30.13 -5.01
N SER A 340 3.88 29.62 -5.44
CA SER A 340 2.75 30.46 -5.85
C SER A 340 1.62 30.38 -4.82
N GLY A 341 1.67 31.27 -3.83
CA GLY A 341 0.52 31.75 -3.08
C GLY A 341 -0.28 30.69 -2.34
N GLY A 342 -0.30 30.82 -1.02
CA GLY A 342 -1.38 30.24 -0.22
C GLY A 342 -2.75 30.64 -0.80
N LEU A 343 -3.78 29.83 -0.44
CA LEU A 343 -5.20 29.98 -0.77
C LEU A 343 -5.55 29.37 -2.14
N TYR A 344 -5.95 28.13 -2.10
CA TYR A 344 -7.13 27.50 -2.71
C TYR A 344 -6.99 25.97 -2.66
N GLU A 345 -7.25 25.39 -1.48
CA GLU A 345 -7.82 24.04 -1.44
C GLU A 345 -9.34 24.23 -1.45
N SER A 346 -9.95 24.10 -2.62
CA SER A 346 -11.40 23.90 -2.70
C SER A 346 -11.70 22.43 -2.45
N PRO A 347 -12.59 22.07 -1.53
CA PRO A 347 -13.10 20.71 -1.39
C PRO A 347 -14.05 20.44 -2.57
N GLY A 348 -13.76 19.41 -3.33
CA GLY A 348 -14.61 18.77 -4.32
C GLY A 348 -14.87 17.34 -3.90
#